data_7506f7b86c422ba53025191e3ba93e9a
#
_entry.id   7506f7b86c422ba53025191e3ba93e9a
#
_cell.length_a   1.000
_cell.length_b   1.000
_cell.length_c   1.000
_cell.angle_alpha   90.00
_cell.angle_beta   90.00
_cell.angle_gamma   90.00
#
_symmetry.space_group_name_H-M   'P 1'
#
loop_
_entity.id
_entity.type
_entity.pdbx_description
1 polymer ?
#
loop_
_entity_poly.entity_id
_entity_poly.type
_entity_poly.pdbx_seq_one_letter_code
_entity_poly.pdbx_strand_id
1 'polypeptide(L)'
;MGEKIVNIDDEIPFDIPESWAWVRLGHLFSHNTGKALNSSNSAGEIMTYITTSNLYWGRFELEKLKEMPFTQAEVDKCTVTYGDLLVCEGGDIGRSAIWEFDFPMRIQNHIHRLRSYGAISVKFYYYALFLYKHSGLIGGKGIGIQGLSSNALHNLLLPLPPRVEQQRIVEAIENIMPFCELL
;
A
#
# COMPACT_ATOMS: atom_id res chain seq x y z
N MET A 1 -1.03 1.43 -31.56
CA MET A 1 -1.46 2.48 -30.65
C MET A 1 -0.23 3.31 -30.34
N GLY A 2 -0.23 4.61 -30.68
CA GLY A 2 0.92 5.46 -30.37
C GLY A 2 1.05 5.67 -28.87
N GLU A 3 2.26 5.56 -28.35
CA GLU A 3 2.55 5.90 -26.95
C GLU A 3 2.28 7.39 -26.73
N LYS A 4 1.42 7.70 -25.80
CA LYS A 4 1.14 9.09 -25.42
C LYS A 4 2.22 9.51 -24.42
N ILE A 5 3.14 10.35 -24.85
CA ILE A 5 4.11 11.00 -23.96
C ILE A 5 3.34 12.02 -23.11
N VAL A 6 3.46 11.90 -21.80
CA VAL A 6 2.86 12.81 -20.80
C VAL A 6 3.99 13.47 -20.03
N ASN A 7 3.99 14.81 -19.99
CA ASN A 7 4.91 15.54 -19.11
C ASN A 7 4.44 15.37 -17.65
N ILE A 8 5.37 15.09 -16.74
CA ILE A 8 5.13 14.89 -15.30
C ILE A 8 5.88 15.91 -14.44
N ASP A 9 6.54 16.92 -15.01
CA ASP A 9 7.41 17.85 -14.28
C ASP A 9 6.67 18.54 -13.12
N ASP A 10 5.41 18.92 -13.34
CA ASP A 10 4.56 19.57 -12.33
C ASP A 10 4.08 18.61 -11.21
N GLU A 11 4.27 17.30 -11.40
CA GLU A 11 3.86 16.28 -10.44
C GLU A 11 5.03 15.75 -9.58
N ILE A 12 6.27 16.07 -9.95
CA ILE A 12 7.50 15.62 -9.28
C ILE A 12 7.58 16.29 -7.90
N PRO A 13 7.55 15.52 -6.79
CA PRO A 13 7.52 16.09 -5.46
C PRO A 13 8.88 16.56 -4.93
N PHE A 14 9.99 16.02 -5.48
CA PHE A 14 11.38 16.34 -5.09
C PHE A 14 12.37 15.80 -6.13
N ASP A 15 13.60 16.27 -6.08
CA ASP A 15 14.66 15.79 -6.97
C ASP A 15 15.13 14.39 -6.58
N ILE A 16 15.49 13.57 -7.57
CA ILE A 16 16.06 12.24 -7.40
C ILE A 16 17.40 12.13 -8.14
N PRO A 17 18.31 11.21 -7.75
CA PRO A 17 19.55 10.96 -8.47
C PRO A 17 19.30 10.59 -9.95
N GLU A 18 20.22 10.92 -10.85
CA GLU A 18 20.12 10.61 -12.29
C GLU A 18 19.98 9.11 -12.59
N SER A 19 20.48 8.25 -11.69
CA SER A 19 20.33 6.79 -11.79
C SER A 19 18.95 6.26 -11.42
N TRP A 20 18.05 7.11 -10.91
CA TRP A 20 16.69 6.75 -10.53
C TRP A 20 15.70 7.19 -11.61
N ALA A 21 14.50 6.62 -11.57
CA ALA A 21 13.38 7.03 -12.42
C ALA A 21 12.14 7.30 -11.58
N TRP A 22 11.24 8.14 -12.11
CA TRP A 22 9.89 8.27 -11.57
C TRP A 22 8.98 7.24 -12.21
N VAL A 23 8.13 6.58 -11.41
CA VAL A 23 7.21 5.56 -11.88
C VAL A 23 5.85 5.70 -11.18
N ARG A 24 4.76 5.43 -11.90
CA ARG A 24 3.43 5.31 -11.29
C ARG A 24 3.32 4.00 -10.50
N LEU A 25 2.75 4.05 -9.31
CA LEU A 25 2.57 2.88 -8.44
C LEU A 25 1.89 1.72 -9.18
N GLY A 26 0.91 2.00 -10.02
CA GLY A 26 0.20 0.99 -10.80
C GLY A 26 1.08 0.21 -11.80
N HIS A 27 2.30 0.67 -12.12
CA HIS A 27 3.27 -0.08 -12.91
C HIS A 27 4.16 -1.01 -12.06
N LEU A 28 4.17 -0.83 -10.75
CA LEU A 28 4.94 -1.65 -9.81
C LEU A 28 4.12 -2.75 -9.15
N PHE A 29 2.82 -2.49 -8.95
CA PHE A 29 1.94 -3.36 -8.17
C PHE A 29 0.64 -3.64 -8.89
N SER A 30 0.19 -4.89 -8.84
CA SER A 30 -1.22 -5.21 -9.03
C SER A 30 -2.00 -4.72 -7.82
N HIS A 31 -3.16 -4.13 -8.05
CA HIS A 31 -3.97 -3.50 -7.03
C HIS A 31 -5.38 -4.07 -6.98
N ASN A 32 -5.84 -4.38 -5.79
CA ASN A 32 -7.24 -4.68 -5.49
C ASN A 32 -7.65 -4.02 -4.18
N THR A 33 -8.94 -3.71 -4.06
CA THR A 33 -9.57 -3.36 -2.80
C THR A 33 -10.32 -4.58 -2.22
N GLY A 34 -10.57 -4.56 -0.92
CA GLY A 34 -11.34 -5.59 -0.26
C GLY A 34 -12.84 -5.53 -0.56
N LYS A 35 -13.61 -6.40 0.12
CA LYS A 35 -15.06 -6.48 0.01
C LYS A 35 -15.75 -5.34 0.73
N ALA A 36 -16.73 -4.71 0.08
CA ALA A 36 -17.63 -3.75 0.71
C ALA A 36 -18.61 -4.48 1.63
N LEU A 37 -18.87 -3.89 2.79
CA LEU A 37 -19.97 -4.34 3.67
C LEU A 37 -21.30 -4.10 2.97
N ASN A 38 -22.03 -5.16 2.76
CA ASN A 38 -23.38 -5.10 2.22
C ASN A 38 -24.28 -6.08 3.00
N SER A 39 -25.17 -5.54 3.81
CA SER A 39 -26.11 -6.33 4.62
C SER A 39 -27.09 -7.17 3.79
N SER A 40 -27.29 -6.82 2.52
CA SER A 40 -28.17 -7.56 1.61
C SER A 40 -27.47 -8.76 0.93
N ASN A 41 -26.15 -8.86 1.00
CA ASN A 41 -25.39 -9.95 0.38
C ASN A 41 -24.88 -10.93 1.43
N SER A 42 -25.66 -11.98 1.67
CA SER A 42 -25.35 -13.10 2.58
C SER A 42 -24.77 -14.32 1.87
N ALA A 43 -24.51 -14.24 0.55
CA ALA A 43 -23.97 -15.36 -0.20
C ALA A 43 -22.49 -15.58 0.10
N GLY A 44 -22.09 -16.85 0.16
CA GLY A 44 -20.70 -17.27 0.37
C GLY A 44 -20.47 -17.89 1.74
N GLU A 45 -19.21 -18.20 2.03
CA GLU A 45 -18.74 -18.75 3.28
C GLU A 45 -18.39 -17.62 4.27
N ILE A 46 -18.78 -17.81 5.55
CA ILE A 46 -18.40 -16.86 6.61
C ILE A 46 -16.90 -16.96 6.88
N MET A 47 -16.22 -15.85 6.69
CA MET A 47 -14.77 -15.76 6.89
C MET A 47 -14.40 -14.52 7.68
N THR A 48 -13.32 -14.63 8.46
CA THR A 48 -12.71 -13.50 9.14
C THR A 48 -12.04 -12.55 8.16
N TYR A 49 -12.08 -11.26 8.48
CA TYR A 49 -11.43 -10.21 7.69
C TYR A 49 -10.90 -9.07 8.56
N ILE A 50 -9.91 -8.36 8.05
CA ILE A 50 -9.36 -7.14 8.65
C ILE A 50 -9.99 -5.89 8.04
N THR A 51 -10.08 -4.88 8.89
CA THR A 51 -10.51 -3.52 8.58
C THR A 51 -9.35 -2.54 8.79
N THR A 52 -9.55 -1.28 8.47
CA THR A 52 -8.55 -0.24 8.75
C THR A 52 -8.20 -0.12 10.24
N SER A 53 -9.09 -0.54 11.16
CA SER A 53 -8.81 -0.56 12.60
C SER A 53 -7.85 -1.68 13.04
N ASN A 54 -7.62 -2.67 12.18
CA ASN A 54 -6.68 -3.76 12.43
C ASN A 54 -5.29 -3.49 11.83
N LEU A 55 -5.15 -2.51 10.93
CA LEU A 55 -3.92 -2.18 10.24
C LEU A 55 -3.28 -0.94 10.87
N TYR A 56 -2.06 -1.05 11.32
CA TYR A 56 -1.22 0.01 11.88
C TYR A 56 0.06 0.17 11.04
N TRP A 57 0.85 1.19 11.30
CA TRP A 57 2.14 1.32 10.66
C TRP A 57 3.06 0.13 11.01
N GLY A 58 3.42 -0.64 9.99
CA GLY A 58 4.30 -1.80 10.07
C GLY A 58 3.76 -3.01 10.84
N ARG A 59 2.49 -3.00 11.31
CA ARG A 59 1.93 -4.11 12.11
C ARG A 59 0.42 -4.26 11.96
N PHE A 60 -0.07 -5.41 12.38
CA PHE A 60 -1.50 -5.74 12.42
C PHE A 60 -1.92 -6.13 13.84
N GLU A 61 -3.15 -5.82 14.22
CA GLU A 61 -3.83 -6.32 15.40
C GLU A 61 -4.91 -7.31 14.99
N LEU A 62 -4.70 -8.59 15.29
CA LEU A 62 -5.55 -9.68 14.82
C LEU A 62 -6.43 -10.30 15.92
N GLU A 63 -6.42 -9.75 17.13
CA GLU A 63 -7.20 -10.28 18.26
C GLU A 63 -8.72 -10.10 18.10
N LYS A 64 -9.16 -9.05 17.41
CA LYS A 64 -10.56 -8.68 17.24
C LYS A 64 -10.92 -8.55 15.75
N LEU A 65 -11.03 -9.71 15.10
CA LEU A 65 -11.44 -9.79 13.72
C LEU A 65 -12.97 -9.79 13.61
N LYS A 66 -13.46 -9.22 12.51
CA LYS A 66 -14.86 -9.30 12.11
C LYS A 66 -15.05 -10.42 11.12
N GLU A 67 -16.32 -10.84 10.95
CA GLU A 67 -16.70 -11.88 10.02
C GLU A 67 -17.78 -11.37 9.07
N MET A 68 -17.72 -11.82 7.82
CA MET A 68 -18.77 -11.62 6.81
C MET A 68 -18.71 -12.75 5.78
N PRO A 69 -19.80 -12.97 5.01
CA PRO A 69 -19.77 -13.96 3.94
C PRO A 69 -18.88 -13.50 2.78
N PHE A 70 -18.15 -14.43 2.17
CA PHE A 70 -17.37 -14.23 0.95
C PHE A 70 -17.72 -15.31 -0.07
N THR A 71 -18.08 -14.89 -1.28
CA THR A 71 -18.17 -15.80 -2.43
C THR A 71 -16.76 -16.16 -2.91
N GLN A 72 -16.61 -17.24 -3.69
CA GLN A 72 -15.30 -17.64 -4.20
C GLN A 72 -14.60 -16.50 -5.00
N ALA A 73 -15.35 -15.79 -5.84
CA ALA A 73 -14.81 -14.66 -6.61
C ALA A 73 -14.32 -13.51 -5.72
N GLU A 74 -14.99 -13.28 -4.57
CA GLU A 74 -14.57 -12.29 -3.58
C GLU A 74 -13.35 -12.77 -2.79
N VAL A 75 -13.26 -14.06 -2.47
CA VAL A 75 -12.07 -14.66 -1.86
C VAL A 75 -10.85 -14.43 -2.77
N ASP A 76 -10.95 -14.75 -4.05
CA ASP A 76 -9.86 -14.60 -5.01
C ASP A 76 -9.38 -13.14 -5.12
N LYS A 77 -10.33 -12.19 -5.07
CA LYS A 77 -10.07 -10.77 -5.16
C LYS A 77 -9.52 -10.18 -3.86
N CYS A 78 -10.11 -10.54 -2.71
CA CYS A 78 -9.92 -9.84 -1.43
C CYS A 78 -8.89 -10.51 -0.52
N THR A 79 -8.29 -11.63 -0.94
CA THR A 79 -7.31 -12.35 -0.12
C THR A 79 -5.92 -11.73 -0.23
N VAL A 80 -5.34 -11.47 0.92
CA VAL A 80 -3.93 -11.09 1.07
C VAL A 80 -3.10 -12.31 1.43
N THR A 81 -1.85 -12.31 0.95
CA THR A 81 -0.87 -13.36 1.19
C THR A 81 0.47 -12.75 1.55
N TYR A 82 1.41 -13.55 2.01
CA TYR A 82 2.75 -13.10 2.38
C TYR A 82 3.38 -12.17 1.32
N GLY A 83 3.90 -11.03 1.77
CA GLY A 83 4.56 -10.04 0.93
C GLY A 83 3.62 -8.98 0.32
N ASP A 84 2.30 -9.08 0.48
CA ASP A 84 1.38 -8.04 0.04
C ASP A 84 1.53 -6.79 0.91
N LEU A 85 1.61 -5.61 0.29
CA LEU A 85 1.58 -4.32 0.98
C LEU A 85 0.14 -3.83 1.07
N LEU A 86 -0.34 -3.62 2.29
CA LEU A 86 -1.67 -3.11 2.56
C LEU A 86 -1.63 -1.62 2.90
N VAL A 87 -2.57 -0.86 2.35
CA VAL A 87 -2.64 0.60 2.50
C VAL A 87 -4.07 1.03 2.83
N CYS A 88 -4.26 1.85 3.86
CA CYS A 88 -5.55 2.40 4.21
C CYS A 88 -6.02 3.49 3.23
N GLU A 89 -7.22 3.31 2.66
CA GLU A 89 -7.93 4.35 1.90
C GLU A 89 -8.63 5.35 2.81
N GLY A 90 -9.12 4.88 3.96
CA GLY A 90 -9.89 5.67 4.93
C GLY A 90 -9.31 5.63 6.34
N GLY A 91 -9.84 6.48 7.21
CA GLY A 91 -9.32 6.69 8.55
C GLY A 91 -8.00 7.44 8.51
N ASP A 92 -6.90 6.80 8.87
CA ASP A 92 -5.56 7.35 8.69
C ASP A 92 -5.05 6.98 7.28
N ILE A 93 -5.40 7.82 6.31
CA ILE A 93 -5.12 7.64 4.89
C ILE A 93 -3.61 7.44 4.66
N GLY A 94 -3.26 6.39 3.92
CA GLY A 94 -1.87 6.05 3.59
C GLY A 94 -1.17 5.18 4.62
N ARG A 95 -1.76 4.97 5.81
CA ARG A 95 -1.23 4.04 6.79
C ARG A 95 -1.11 2.65 6.19
N SER A 96 0.06 2.02 6.33
CA SER A 96 0.39 0.80 5.62
C SER A 96 1.20 -0.20 6.45
N ALA A 97 1.13 -1.46 6.06
CA ALA A 97 1.96 -2.55 6.58
C ALA A 97 2.08 -3.67 5.53
N ILE A 98 3.16 -4.44 5.60
CA ILE A 98 3.37 -5.62 4.78
C ILE A 98 2.80 -6.83 5.51
N TRP A 99 2.04 -7.68 4.79
CA TRP A 99 1.52 -8.91 5.35
C TRP A 99 2.63 -9.96 5.41
N GLU A 100 3.20 -10.16 6.59
CA GLU A 100 4.33 -11.09 6.82
C GLU A 100 3.90 -12.39 7.52
N PHE A 101 2.59 -12.72 7.49
CA PHE A 101 2.07 -13.97 8.03
C PHE A 101 2.02 -15.06 6.95
N ASP A 102 2.20 -16.30 7.34
CA ASP A 102 2.17 -17.49 6.47
C ASP A 102 0.75 -17.99 6.15
N PHE A 103 -0.28 -17.34 6.70
CA PHE A 103 -1.69 -17.63 6.43
C PHE A 103 -2.38 -16.48 5.66
N PRO A 104 -3.36 -16.81 4.81
CA PRO A 104 -4.11 -15.81 4.06
C PRO A 104 -5.18 -15.12 4.93
N MET A 105 -5.46 -13.84 4.64
CA MET A 105 -6.50 -13.07 5.28
C MET A 105 -7.35 -12.34 4.24
N ARG A 106 -8.62 -12.01 4.56
CA ARG A 106 -9.48 -11.17 3.72
C ARG A 106 -9.44 -9.74 4.23
N ILE A 107 -9.73 -8.81 3.35
CA ILE A 107 -9.72 -7.37 3.64
C ILE A 107 -11.04 -6.71 3.28
N GLN A 108 -11.39 -5.65 4.03
CA GLN A 108 -12.50 -4.76 3.75
C GLN A 108 -12.14 -3.75 2.65
N ASN A 109 -13.15 -3.18 1.98
CA ASN A 109 -13.02 -2.26 0.85
C ASN A 109 -12.21 -0.98 1.10
N HIS A 110 -12.03 -0.54 2.35
CA HIS A 110 -11.19 0.61 2.70
C HIS A 110 -9.71 0.25 2.92
N ILE A 111 -9.30 -0.93 2.49
CA ILE A 111 -7.91 -1.37 2.44
C ILE A 111 -7.57 -1.72 0.99
N HIS A 112 -6.52 -1.10 0.48
CA HIS A 112 -5.87 -1.48 -0.76
C HIS A 112 -4.88 -2.60 -0.51
N ARG A 113 -4.88 -3.62 -1.38
CA ARG A 113 -3.85 -4.64 -1.46
C ARG A 113 -2.97 -4.35 -2.66
N LEU A 114 -1.69 -4.20 -2.45
CA LEU A 114 -0.67 -4.00 -3.45
C LEU A 114 0.23 -5.24 -3.49
N ARG A 115 0.18 -5.98 -4.60
CA ARG A 115 1.03 -7.14 -4.86
C ARG A 115 2.04 -6.79 -5.93
N SER A 116 3.31 -6.91 -5.63
CA SER A 116 4.40 -6.59 -6.56
C SER A 116 4.34 -7.45 -7.83
N TYR A 117 4.58 -6.84 -8.99
CA TYR A 117 4.71 -7.56 -10.26
C TYR A 117 6.04 -8.33 -10.39
N GLY A 118 7.01 -8.08 -9.53
CA GLY A 118 8.31 -8.76 -9.60
C GLY A 118 9.41 -8.09 -8.79
N ALA A 119 10.58 -8.00 -9.34
CA ALA A 119 11.87 -7.74 -8.71
C ALA A 119 12.07 -6.35 -8.07
N ILE A 120 11.14 -5.90 -7.23
CA ILE A 120 11.26 -4.68 -6.41
C ILE A 120 11.26 -5.02 -4.92
N SER A 121 11.80 -4.12 -4.09
CA SER A 121 11.70 -4.24 -2.64
C SER A 121 10.36 -3.67 -2.15
N VAL A 122 9.44 -4.51 -1.72
CA VAL A 122 8.15 -4.07 -1.14
C VAL A 122 8.38 -3.21 0.10
N LYS A 123 9.41 -3.51 0.91
CA LYS A 123 9.80 -2.71 2.08
C LYS A 123 10.25 -1.30 1.70
N PHE A 124 10.97 -1.13 0.58
CA PHE A 124 11.33 0.19 0.09
C PHE A 124 10.07 1.04 -0.18
N TYR A 125 9.06 0.47 -0.82
CA TYR A 125 7.80 1.17 -1.10
C TYR A 125 6.94 1.38 0.13
N TYR A 126 7.00 0.50 1.12
CA TYR A 126 6.43 0.76 2.45
C TYR A 126 7.03 2.02 3.08
N TYR A 127 8.36 2.15 3.08
CA TYR A 127 9.04 3.34 3.61
C TYR A 127 8.81 4.59 2.75
N ALA A 128 8.70 4.46 1.44
CA ALA A 128 8.33 5.56 0.55
C ALA A 128 6.91 6.10 0.87
N LEU A 129 5.93 5.22 1.09
CA LEU A 129 4.58 5.62 1.52
C LEU A 129 4.59 6.25 2.93
N PHE A 130 5.40 5.74 3.84
CA PHE A 130 5.60 6.33 5.16
C PHE A 130 6.14 7.76 5.05
N LEU A 131 7.20 7.97 4.25
CA LEU A 131 7.74 9.30 3.96
C LEU A 131 6.69 10.22 3.35
N TYR A 132 5.96 9.77 2.33
CA TYR A 132 4.93 10.56 1.64
C TYR A 132 3.81 10.99 2.60
N LYS A 133 3.40 10.12 3.49
CA LYS A 133 2.41 10.44 4.53
C LYS A 133 2.92 11.51 5.48
N HIS A 134 4.13 11.34 6.01
CA HIS A 134 4.67 12.24 7.04
C HIS A 134 5.17 13.58 6.46
N SER A 135 5.49 13.63 5.17
CA SER A 135 5.80 14.88 4.45
C SER A 135 4.55 15.61 3.93
N GLY A 136 3.34 15.04 4.14
CA GLY A 136 2.08 15.65 3.68
C GLY A 136 1.78 15.47 2.20
N LEU A 137 2.53 14.64 1.48
CA LEU A 137 2.25 14.28 0.08
C LEU A 137 1.03 13.36 -0.05
N ILE A 138 0.69 12.63 1.01
CA ILE A 138 -0.55 11.85 1.12
C ILE A 138 -1.36 12.38 2.30
N GLY A 139 -2.61 12.78 2.06
CA GLY A 139 -3.55 13.24 3.08
C GLY A 139 -3.21 14.58 3.71
N GLY A 140 -2.23 15.31 3.18
CA GLY A 140 -1.84 16.66 3.63
C GLY A 140 -2.75 17.75 3.08
N LYS A 141 -2.59 18.99 3.60
CA LYS A 141 -3.23 20.19 3.05
C LYS A 141 -2.27 20.81 2.02
N GLY A 142 -2.69 20.89 0.76
CA GLY A 142 -1.87 21.51 -0.30
C GLY A 142 -1.78 20.67 -1.57
N ILE A 143 -0.61 20.59 -2.18
CA ILE A 143 -0.35 19.94 -3.49
C ILE A 143 -0.49 18.40 -3.42
N GLY A 144 -0.44 17.81 -2.22
CA GLY A 144 -0.51 16.36 -2.03
C GLY A 144 -1.90 15.75 -2.31
N ILE A 145 -1.95 14.42 -2.39
CA ILE A 145 -3.18 13.65 -2.58
C ILE A 145 -4.06 13.76 -1.34
N GLN A 146 -5.26 14.32 -1.49
CA GLN A 146 -6.21 14.56 -0.39
C GLN A 146 -7.01 13.31 0.01
N GLY A 147 -7.13 12.35 -0.90
CA GLY A 147 -7.80 11.07 -0.68
C GLY A 147 -7.09 9.98 -1.48
N LEU A 148 -7.05 8.77 -0.94
CA LEU A 148 -6.32 7.65 -1.54
C LEU A 148 -7.28 6.69 -2.25
N SER A 149 -8.12 7.23 -3.16
CA SER A 149 -8.92 6.36 -4.03
C SER A 149 -8.01 5.43 -4.85
N SER A 150 -8.57 4.34 -5.37
CA SER A 150 -7.84 3.40 -6.23
C SER A 150 -7.11 4.09 -7.39
N ASN A 151 -7.76 5.07 -8.03
CA ASN A 151 -7.17 5.83 -9.11
C ASN A 151 -6.03 6.75 -8.65
N ALA A 152 -6.21 7.43 -7.51
CA ALA A 152 -5.18 8.29 -6.92
C ALA A 152 -3.94 7.46 -6.54
N LEU A 153 -4.15 6.29 -5.92
CA LEU A 153 -3.07 5.38 -5.55
C LEU A 153 -2.32 4.84 -6.78
N HIS A 154 -3.04 4.41 -7.83
CA HIS A 154 -2.44 3.94 -9.09
C HIS A 154 -1.56 4.99 -9.76
N ASN A 155 -1.98 6.25 -9.71
CA ASN A 155 -1.28 7.36 -10.35
C ASN A 155 -0.21 8.00 -9.46
N LEU A 156 -0.07 7.57 -8.20
CA LEU A 156 0.95 8.09 -7.31
C LEU A 156 2.35 7.89 -7.90
N LEU A 157 3.08 8.99 -8.08
CA LEU A 157 4.47 8.95 -8.51
C LEU A 157 5.36 8.51 -7.35
N LEU A 158 6.19 7.52 -7.61
CA LEU A 158 7.16 6.97 -6.65
C LEU A 158 8.55 6.91 -7.29
N PRO A 159 9.61 7.11 -6.52
CA PRO A 159 10.96 6.92 -7.03
C PRO A 159 11.26 5.44 -7.24
N LEU A 160 11.97 5.14 -8.32
CA LEU A 160 12.44 3.80 -8.67
C LEU A 160 13.96 3.77 -8.69
N PRO A 161 14.64 3.53 -7.56
CA PRO A 161 16.07 3.27 -7.51
C PRO A 161 16.42 1.93 -8.16
N PRO A 162 17.67 1.72 -8.58
CA PRO A 162 18.18 0.38 -8.87
C PRO A 162 17.95 -0.58 -7.68
N ARG A 163 17.62 -1.85 -7.97
CA ARG A 163 17.22 -2.83 -6.94
C ARG A 163 18.22 -2.94 -5.77
N VAL A 164 19.51 -2.93 -6.05
CA VAL A 164 20.56 -3.00 -5.02
C VAL A 164 20.49 -1.78 -4.11
N GLU A 165 20.16 -0.63 -4.65
CA GLU A 165 20.04 0.61 -3.89
C GLU A 165 18.76 0.61 -3.03
N GLN A 166 17.62 0.09 -3.55
CA GLN A 166 16.42 -0.13 -2.73
C GLN A 166 16.74 -0.97 -1.48
N GLN A 167 17.52 -2.03 -1.63
CA GLN A 167 17.95 -2.89 -0.51
C GLN A 167 18.83 -2.14 0.50
N ARG A 168 19.83 -1.41 0.02
CA ARG A 168 20.74 -0.60 0.87
C ARG A 168 19.99 0.48 1.66
N ILE A 169 18.99 1.12 1.03
CA ILE A 169 18.17 2.12 1.70
C ILE A 169 17.34 1.46 2.80
N VAL A 170 16.70 0.32 2.54
CA VAL A 170 15.94 -0.42 3.54
C VAL A 170 16.83 -0.82 4.71
N GLU A 171 17.98 -1.42 4.45
CA GLU A 171 18.95 -1.81 5.49
C GLU A 171 19.42 -0.60 6.32
N ALA A 172 19.68 0.54 5.69
CA ALA A 172 20.08 1.76 6.40
C ALA A 172 18.97 2.27 7.32
N ILE A 173 17.70 2.28 6.84
CA ILE A 173 16.54 2.69 7.64
C ILE A 173 16.36 1.73 8.82
N GLU A 174 16.37 0.42 8.59
CA GLU A 174 16.16 -0.60 9.63
C GLU A 174 17.29 -0.61 10.69
N ASN A 175 18.50 -0.21 10.32
CA ASN A 175 19.58 -0.04 11.26
C ASN A 175 19.47 1.22 12.13
N ILE A 176 18.81 2.28 11.64
CA ILE A 176 18.67 3.57 12.36
C ILE A 176 17.38 3.60 13.20
N MET A 177 16.29 3.02 12.72
CA MET A 177 14.97 3.06 13.37
C MET A 177 14.99 2.70 14.86
N PRO A 178 15.69 1.63 15.33
CA PRO A 178 15.72 1.29 16.76
C PRO A 178 16.30 2.40 17.65
N PHE A 179 17.18 3.24 17.12
CA PHE A 179 17.74 4.37 17.88
C PHE A 179 16.77 5.55 17.95
N CYS A 180 15.87 5.69 16.98
CA CYS A 180 14.85 6.74 16.98
C CYS A 180 13.71 6.44 17.98
N GLU A 181 13.44 5.16 18.26
CA GLU A 181 12.42 4.73 19.24
C GLU A 181 12.88 4.93 20.70
N LEU A 182 14.15 5.19 20.94
CA LEU A 182 14.73 5.42 22.28
C LEU A 182 14.71 6.90 22.69
N LEU A 183 14.28 7.81 21.82
CA LEU A 183 14.18 9.26 22.05
C LEU A 183 12.73 9.68 22.35
#